data_f3a5cbc8b7a1c2ec860d232ab78a7709
#
_entry.id   f3a5cbc8b7a1c2ec860d232ab78a7709
#
_cell.length_a   1.000
_cell.length_b   1.000
_cell.length_c   1.000
_cell.angle_alpha   90.00
_cell.angle_beta   90.00
_cell.angle_gamma   90.00
#
_symmetry.space_group_name_H-M   'P 1'
#
loop_
_entity.id
_entity.type
_entity.pdbx_description
1 polymer ?
#
loop_
_entity_poly.entity_id
_entity_poly.type
_entity_poly.pdbx_seq_one_letter_code
_entity_poly.pdbx_strand_id
1 'polypeptide(L)'
;MSSKKNTKMATVGMPIFLVVLSLVLIGGYWYIDRNEKDTKVENLTETEVLLSKDLDNFYPSTPRSVVLFFGRIMQCIYTQDITEEELRSLVELQQKLFDAELLAINPIDTFYQSALIEWQTFKENKTVFAGYQADRASNVKTWKKDGAEYASLVMYYSLRTDAGVGANYNEFILRKDEQNKWKILGWRETTPQELEIE
;
A
#
# COMPACT_ATOMS: atom_id res chain seq x y z
N MET A 1 33.32 -77.43 -10.72
CA MET A 1 33.64 -76.52 -11.85
C MET A 1 32.92 -75.21 -11.59
N SER A 2 33.65 -74.20 -11.29
CA SER A 2 33.16 -72.87 -10.87
C SER A 2 33.07 -71.96 -12.09
N SER A 3 31.89 -71.40 -12.34
CA SER A 3 31.69 -70.41 -13.38
C SER A 3 31.80 -68.98 -12.81
N LYS A 4 32.90 -68.29 -13.14
CA LYS A 4 33.07 -66.87 -12.87
C LYS A 4 32.16 -66.03 -13.79
N LYS A 5 31.10 -65.42 -13.29
CA LYS A 5 30.35 -64.40 -13.99
C LYS A 5 31.10 -63.07 -13.94
N ASN A 6 31.37 -62.49 -15.10
CA ASN A 6 32.05 -61.25 -15.35
C ASN A 6 31.21 -60.00 -14.81
N THR A 7 31.72 -59.35 -13.79
CA THR A 7 31.23 -58.10 -13.27
C THR A 7 32.03 -56.93 -13.89
N LYS A 8 31.94 -56.71 -15.18
CA LYS A 8 32.66 -55.62 -15.86
C LYS A 8 31.76 -54.56 -16.55
N MET A 9 30.43 -54.64 -16.39
CA MET A 9 29.55 -53.67 -17.06
C MET A 9 29.03 -52.53 -16.16
N ALA A 10 29.31 -52.52 -14.86
CA ALA A 10 28.79 -51.50 -13.94
C ALA A 10 29.68 -50.25 -13.77
N THR A 11 30.93 -50.28 -14.28
CA THR A 11 31.92 -49.25 -13.94
C THR A 11 31.99 -48.10 -14.95
N VAL A 12 31.43 -48.24 -16.14
CA VAL A 12 31.48 -47.20 -17.20
C VAL A 12 30.25 -46.33 -17.24
N GLY A 13 29.09 -46.81 -16.80
CA GLY A 13 27.85 -46.01 -16.79
C GLY A 13 27.80 -44.92 -15.71
N MET A 14 28.44 -45.15 -14.57
CA MET A 14 28.44 -44.23 -13.44
C MET A 14 29.17 -42.90 -13.72
N PRO A 15 30.41 -42.88 -14.31
CA PRO A 15 31.04 -41.60 -14.65
C PRO A 15 30.31 -40.84 -15.77
N ILE A 16 29.72 -41.55 -16.74
CA ILE A 16 28.92 -40.90 -17.80
C ILE A 16 27.68 -40.24 -17.23
N PHE A 17 26.98 -40.91 -16.31
CA PHE A 17 25.80 -40.34 -15.62
C PHE A 17 26.16 -39.08 -14.85
N LEU A 18 27.28 -39.04 -14.11
CA LEU A 18 27.73 -37.86 -13.37
C LEU A 18 28.10 -36.71 -14.31
N VAL A 19 28.70 -36.96 -15.47
CA VAL A 19 29.01 -35.94 -16.47
C VAL A 19 27.73 -35.35 -17.07
N VAL A 20 26.76 -36.18 -17.41
CA VAL A 20 25.47 -35.71 -17.94
C VAL A 20 24.71 -34.90 -16.87
N LEU A 21 24.70 -35.37 -15.63
CA LEU A 21 24.06 -34.65 -14.52
C LEU A 21 24.70 -33.28 -14.28
N SER A 22 26.04 -33.19 -14.32
CA SER A 22 26.74 -31.91 -14.15
C SER A 22 26.48 -30.95 -15.32
N LEU A 23 26.36 -31.43 -16.56
CA LEU A 23 26.00 -30.61 -17.71
C LEU A 23 24.54 -30.07 -17.62
N VAL A 24 23.61 -30.88 -17.11
CA VAL A 24 22.22 -30.45 -16.87
C VAL A 24 22.17 -29.40 -15.77
N LEU A 25 22.91 -29.56 -14.68
CA LEU A 25 22.99 -28.60 -13.60
C LEU A 25 23.63 -27.26 -14.04
N ILE A 26 24.72 -27.33 -14.80
CA ILE A 26 25.41 -26.14 -15.34
C ILE A 26 24.51 -25.43 -16.36
N GLY A 27 23.89 -26.20 -17.28
CA GLY A 27 22.96 -25.67 -18.28
C GLY A 27 21.70 -25.08 -17.63
N GLY A 28 21.15 -25.74 -16.61
CA GLY A 28 20.02 -25.24 -15.83
C GLY A 28 20.37 -23.97 -15.06
N TYR A 29 21.53 -23.94 -14.41
CA TYR A 29 22.03 -22.75 -13.73
C TYR A 29 22.23 -21.57 -14.71
N TRP A 30 22.82 -21.81 -15.86
CA TRP A 30 23.05 -20.79 -16.88
C TRP A 30 21.74 -20.30 -17.53
N TYR A 31 20.73 -21.17 -17.66
CA TYR A 31 19.40 -20.83 -18.13
C TYR A 31 18.65 -19.94 -17.11
N ILE A 32 18.75 -20.27 -15.82
CA ILE A 32 18.15 -19.48 -14.72
C ILE A 32 18.85 -18.11 -14.61
N ASP A 33 20.19 -18.08 -14.59
CA ASP A 33 20.98 -16.83 -14.50
C ASP A 33 20.76 -15.89 -15.72
N ARG A 34 20.47 -16.46 -16.89
CA ARG A 34 20.15 -15.69 -18.08
C ARG A 34 18.74 -15.11 -18.04
N ASN A 35 17.77 -15.84 -17.48
CA ASN A 35 16.42 -15.34 -17.29
C ASN A 35 16.31 -14.32 -16.13
N GLU A 36 17.15 -14.43 -15.10
CA GLU A 36 17.21 -13.42 -14.03
C GLU A 36 17.80 -12.09 -14.51
N LYS A 37 18.65 -12.09 -15.54
CA LYS A 37 19.20 -10.82 -16.10
C LYS A 37 18.22 -10.03 -16.94
N ASP A 38 17.15 -10.65 -17.42
CA ASP A 38 16.10 -9.95 -18.18
C ASP A 38 14.88 -9.55 -17.33
N THR A 39 14.76 -10.01 -16.10
CA THR A 39 13.89 -9.42 -15.10
C THR A 39 14.71 -8.38 -14.31
N LYS A 40 14.89 -7.18 -14.88
CA LYS A 40 14.98 -5.98 -14.06
C LYS A 40 13.69 -5.96 -13.25
N VAL A 41 13.74 -6.43 -12.02
CA VAL A 41 12.80 -5.97 -11.00
C VAL A 41 13.13 -4.47 -10.91
N GLU A 42 12.39 -3.65 -11.63
CA GLU A 42 12.38 -2.23 -11.39
C GLU A 42 11.99 -2.12 -9.92
N ASN A 43 12.94 -1.68 -9.10
CA ASN A 43 12.66 -1.32 -7.72
C ASN A 43 11.83 -0.05 -7.79
N LEU A 44 10.52 -0.23 -8.01
CA LEU A 44 9.56 0.86 -8.02
C LEU A 44 9.62 1.54 -6.66
N THR A 45 9.67 2.86 -6.69
CA THR A 45 9.51 3.67 -5.49
C THR A 45 8.10 3.48 -4.93
N GLU A 46 7.88 3.81 -3.66
CA GLU A 46 6.53 3.76 -3.07
C GLU A 46 5.54 4.65 -3.84
N THR A 47 6.02 5.78 -4.35
CA THR A 47 5.25 6.70 -5.19
C THR A 47 4.78 6.03 -6.48
N GLU A 48 5.69 5.39 -7.21
CA GLU A 48 5.37 4.66 -8.45
C GLU A 48 4.40 3.49 -8.19
N VAL A 49 4.60 2.76 -7.08
CA VAL A 49 3.70 1.68 -6.66
C VAL A 49 2.29 2.21 -6.40
N LEU A 50 2.15 3.36 -5.71
CA LEU A 50 0.84 3.95 -5.43
C LEU A 50 0.18 4.47 -6.70
N LEU A 51 0.91 5.21 -7.55
CA LEU A 51 0.38 5.78 -8.78
C LEU A 51 0.02 4.72 -9.83
N SER A 52 0.64 3.54 -9.78
CA SER A 52 0.28 2.40 -10.63
C SER A 52 -0.98 1.65 -10.19
N LYS A 53 -1.60 2.01 -9.04
CA LYS A 53 -2.79 1.32 -8.53
C LYS A 53 -4.01 1.55 -9.40
N ASP A 54 -4.54 0.49 -9.95
CA ASP A 54 -5.82 0.46 -10.67
C ASP A 54 -6.98 0.36 -9.65
N LEU A 55 -7.49 1.52 -9.21
CA LEU A 55 -8.63 1.59 -8.29
C LEU A 55 -9.99 1.33 -8.99
N ASP A 56 -10.03 1.26 -10.30
CA ASP A 56 -11.27 0.92 -11.00
C ASP A 56 -11.55 -0.59 -10.85
N ASN A 57 -10.53 -1.42 -11.02
CA ASN A 57 -10.62 -2.88 -10.91
C ASN A 57 -10.27 -3.44 -9.52
N PHE A 58 -9.40 -2.77 -8.76
CA PHE A 58 -8.87 -3.25 -7.48
C PHE A 58 -9.11 -2.24 -6.36
N TYR A 59 -10.36 -1.81 -6.19
CA TYR A 59 -10.75 -0.88 -5.13
C TYR A 59 -10.75 -1.54 -3.74
N PRO A 60 -10.30 -0.85 -2.67
CA PRO A 60 -10.36 -1.38 -1.32
C PRO A 60 -11.79 -1.76 -0.91
N SER A 61 -12.00 -3.00 -0.47
CA SER A 61 -13.34 -3.58 -0.29
C SER A 61 -14.02 -3.28 1.04
N THR A 62 -13.27 -2.80 2.05
CA THR A 62 -13.80 -2.52 3.39
C THR A 62 -13.56 -1.08 3.80
N PRO A 63 -14.37 -0.49 4.72
CA PRO A 63 -14.12 0.87 5.24
C PRO A 63 -12.69 1.03 5.76
N ARG A 64 -12.23 0.03 6.52
CA ARG A 64 -10.89 0.03 7.08
C ARG A 64 -9.80 0.03 6.01
N SER A 65 -9.95 -0.77 4.96
CA SER A 65 -8.95 -0.81 3.87
C SER A 65 -8.91 0.48 3.05
N VAL A 66 -10.05 1.19 2.91
CA VAL A 66 -10.08 2.52 2.29
C VAL A 66 -9.29 3.53 3.12
N VAL A 67 -9.55 3.59 4.44
CA VAL A 67 -8.86 4.52 5.34
C VAL A 67 -7.37 4.19 5.45
N LEU A 68 -6.99 2.91 5.49
CA LEU A 68 -5.59 2.51 5.47
C LEU A 68 -4.90 2.89 4.14
N PHE A 69 -5.58 2.76 3.02
CA PHE A 69 -5.02 3.17 1.74
C PHE A 69 -4.85 4.70 1.66
N PHE A 70 -5.82 5.46 2.18
CA PHE A 70 -5.68 6.90 2.34
C PHE A 70 -4.46 7.26 3.22
N GLY A 71 -4.29 6.61 4.37
CA GLY A 71 -3.14 6.79 5.25
C GLY A 71 -1.80 6.44 4.57
N ARG A 72 -1.78 5.42 3.72
CA ARG A 72 -0.60 5.03 2.92
C ARG A 72 -0.20 6.14 1.94
N ILE A 73 -1.18 6.76 1.27
CA ILE A 73 -0.93 7.89 0.37
C ILE A 73 -0.38 9.08 1.18
N MET A 74 -0.99 9.41 2.33
CA MET A 74 -0.48 10.46 3.21
C MET A 74 0.98 10.17 3.65
N GLN A 75 1.27 8.95 4.09
CA GLN A 75 2.63 8.58 4.46
C GLN A 75 3.60 8.78 3.30
N CYS A 76 3.24 8.38 2.08
CA CYS A 76 4.06 8.60 0.89
C CYS A 76 4.35 10.10 0.68
N ILE A 77 3.30 10.94 0.71
CA ILE A 77 3.42 12.41 0.52
C ILE A 77 4.40 13.03 1.53
N TYR A 78 4.39 12.59 2.79
CA TYR A 78 5.16 13.23 3.86
C TYR A 78 6.49 12.54 4.20
N THR A 79 6.79 11.39 3.57
CA THR A 79 8.04 10.66 3.87
C THR A 79 8.93 10.42 2.66
N GLN A 80 8.38 10.47 1.45
CA GLN A 80 9.16 10.26 0.23
C GLN A 80 9.66 11.60 -0.33
N ASP A 81 10.76 11.54 -1.06
CA ASP A 81 11.23 12.71 -1.82
C ASP A 81 10.48 12.76 -3.15
N ILE A 82 9.35 13.45 -3.14
CA ILE A 82 8.45 13.59 -4.29
C ILE A 82 8.54 14.97 -4.90
N THR A 83 8.22 15.06 -6.19
CA THR A 83 8.04 16.28 -6.94
C THR A 83 6.64 16.87 -6.73
N GLU A 84 6.43 18.14 -7.12
CA GLU A 84 5.09 18.75 -7.10
C GLU A 84 4.11 18.05 -8.06
N GLU A 85 4.59 17.50 -9.18
CA GLU A 85 3.78 16.73 -10.12
C GLU A 85 3.32 15.40 -9.51
N GLU A 86 4.22 14.71 -8.81
CA GLU A 86 3.88 13.50 -8.07
C GLU A 86 2.93 13.79 -6.90
N LEU A 87 3.13 14.91 -6.18
CA LEU A 87 2.20 15.36 -5.16
C LEU A 87 0.80 15.55 -5.75
N ARG A 88 0.66 16.23 -6.89
CA ARG A 88 -0.62 16.40 -7.56
C ARG A 88 -1.26 15.05 -7.90
N SER A 89 -0.49 14.14 -8.46
CA SER A 89 -0.96 12.80 -8.83
C SER A 89 -1.42 11.99 -7.60
N LEU A 90 -0.71 12.09 -6.47
CA LEU A 90 -1.09 11.43 -5.21
C LEU A 90 -2.36 12.06 -4.62
N VAL A 91 -2.52 13.36 -4.71
CA VAL A 91 -3.74 14.08 -4.28
C VAL A 91 -4.94 13.67 -5.15
N GLU A 92 -4.77 13.54 -6.46
CA GLU A 92 -5.79 13.00 -7.36
C GLU A 92 -6.14 11.54 -7.02
N LEU A 93 -5.16 10.73 -6.62
CA LEU A 93 -5.38 9.37 -6.16
C LEU A 93 -6.17 9.34 -4.84
N GLN A 94 -5.92 10.27 -3.90
CA GLN A 94 -6.74 10.42 -2.68
C GLN A 94 -8.19 10.74 -3.02
N GLN A 95 -8.42 11.65 -3.96
CA GLN A 95 -9.79 12.04 -4.35
C GLN A 95 -10.61 10.90 -4.96
N LYS A 96 -9.96 9.88 -5.55
CA LYS A 96 -10.67 8.67 -5.99
C LYS A 96 -11.32 7.88 -4.84
N LEU A 97 -10.90 8.12 -3.59
CA LEU A 97 -11.48 7.53 -2.39
C LEU A 97 -12.65 8.36 -1.84
N PHE A 98 -12.84 9.59 -2.30
CA PHE A 98 -13.83 10.53 -1.76
C PHE A 98 -15.23 10.26 -2.30
N ASP A 99 -16.20 10.54 -1.45
CA ASP A 99 -17.60 10.59 -1.81
C ASP A 99 -17.89 11.82 -2.71
N ALA A 100 -18.93 11.74 -3.51
CA ALA A 100 -19.33 12.83 -4.40
C ALA A 100 -19.59 14.16 -3.66
N GLU A 101 -20.16 14.11 -2.45
CA GLU A 101 -20.38 15.32 -1.63
C GLU A 101 -19.05 15.93 -1.17
N LEU A 102 -18.10 15.12 -0.74
CA LEU A 102 -16.77 15.58 -0.35
C LEU A 102 -16.01 16.18 -1.54
N LEU A 103 -16.11 15.55 -2.71
CA LEU A 103 -15.52 16.08 -3.96
C LEU A 103 -16.11 17.42 -4.36
N ALA A 104 -17.42 17.59 -4.22
CA ALA A 104 -18.10 18.84 -4.59
C ALA A 104 -17.60 20.07 -3.81
N ILE A 105 -17.24 19.88 -2.53
CA ILE A 105 -16.71 20.95 -1.67
C ILE A 105 -15.19 21.05 -1.67
N ASN A 106 -14.49 20.07 -2.29
CA ASN A 106 -13.04 20.04 -2.42
C ASN A 106 -12.63 19.83 -3.90
N PRO A 107 -12.86 20.82 -4.79
CA PRO A 107 -12.39 20.75 -6.18
C PRO A 107 -10.88 20.51 -6.20
N ILE A 108 -10.42 19.72 -7.20
CA ILE A 108 -9.02 19.25 -7.24
C ILE A 108 -7.99 20.37 -7.09
N ASP A 109 -8.19 21.50 -7.77
CA ASP A 109 -7.21 22.59 -7.74
C ASP A 109 -7.13 23.23 -6.35
N THR A 110 -8.26 23.43 -5.66
CA THR A 110 -8.30 23.96 -4.28
C THR A 110 -7.68 22.97 -3.30
N PHE A 111 -8.03 21.70 -3.43
CA PHE A 111 -7.52 20.64 -2.55
C PHE A 111 -6.01 20.45 -2.75
N TYR A 112 -5.53 20.47 -3.99
CA TYR A 112 -4.11 20.42 -4.31
C TYR A 112 -3.35 21.62 -3.73
N GLN A 113 -3.86 22.85 -3.86
CA GLN A 113 -3.20 24.03 -3.28
C GLN A 113 -3.05 23.93 -1.76
N SER A 114 -4.08 23.44 -1.08
CA SER A 114 -4.02 23.19 0.37
C SER A 114 -2.98 22.13 0.72
N ALA A 115 -2.95 21.02 -0.03
CA ALA A 115 -1.97 19.96 0.16
C ALA A 115 -0.53 20.43 -0.12
N LEU A 116 -0.33 21.29 -1.13
CA LEU A 116 0.98 21.88 -1.45
C LEU A 116 1.50 22.75 -0.31
N ILE A 117 0.66 23.62 0.25
CA ILE A 117 1.03 24.48 1.38
C ILE A 117 1.40 23.61 2.59
N GLU A 118 0.59 22.60 2.91
CA GLU A 118 0.84 21.70 4.03
C GLU A 118 2.15 20.91 3.84
N TRP A 119 2.36 20.35 2.64
CA TRP A 119 3.58 19.61 2.32
C TRP A 119 4.85 20.47 2.41
N GLN A 120 4.80 21.73 1.94
CA GLN A 120 5.91 22.69 2.09
C GLN A 120 6.14 23.01 3.58
N THR A 121 5.07 23.24 4.35
CA THR A 121 5.14 23.49 5.80
C THR A 121 5.78 22.32 6.56
N PHE A 122 5.43 21.09 6.20
CA PHE A 122 6.07 19.88 6.77
C PHE A 122 7.57 19.85 6.50
N LYS A 123 7.99 20.16 5.27
CA LYS A 123 9.42 20.22 4.90
C LYS A 123 10.17 21.32 5.68
N GLU A 124 9.60 22.52 5.74
CA GLU A 124 10.19 23.67 6.44
C GLU A 124 10.36 23.41 7.96
N ASN A 125 9.32 22.84 8.57
CA ASN A 125 9.34 22.52 10.00
C ASN A 125 10.05 21.21 10.33
N LYS A 126 10.60 20.51 9.34
CA LYS A 126 11.21 19.19 9.51
C LYS A 126 10.29 18.20 10.23
N THR A 127 8.99 18.34 10.04
CA THR A 127 8.00 17.43 10.61
C THR A 127 8.10 16.07 9.93
N VAL A 128 8.14 15.00 10.70
CA VAL A 128 8.22 13.62 10.20
C VAL A 128 6.93 12.90 10.48
N PHE A 129 6.30 12.38 9.43
CA PHE A 129 5.17 11.46 9.55
C PHE A 129 5.72 10.08 9.98
N ALA A 130 5.61 9.76 11.27
CA ALA A 130 6.26 8.59 11.85
C ALA A 130 5.48 7.29 11.61
N GLY A 131 4.18 7.38 11.32
CA GLY A 131 3.34 6.24 11.00
C GLY A 131 1.86 6.50 11.24
N TYR A 132 1.03 5.56 10.81
CA TYR A 132 -0.41 5.62 10.99
C TYR A 132 -0.98 4.24 11.33
N GLN A 133 -2.16 4.25 11.97
CA GLN A 133 -2.91 3.05 12.31
C GLN A 133 -4.40 3.35 12.24
N ALA A 134 -5.20 2.41 11.74
CA ALA A 134 -6.65 2.49 11.81
C ALA A 134 -7.19 1.49 12.83
N ASP A 135 -8.36 1.78 13.36
CA ASP A 135 -9.10 0.89 14.25
C ASP A 135 -9.09 -0.57 13.79
N ARG A 136 -9.21 -1.49 14.75
CA ARG A 136 -9.42 -2.90 14.43
C ARG A 136 -10.75 -3.06 13.69
N ALA A 137 -10.84 -4.06 12.83
CA ALA A 137 -12.07 -4.33 12.08
C ALA A 137 -13.31 -4.52 12.98
N SER A 138 -13.12 -5.03 14.20
CA SER A 138 -14.19 -5.15 15.22
C SER A 138 -14.73 -3.84 15.74
N ASN A 139 -14.00 -2.75 15.61
CA ASN A 139 -14.36 -1.43 16.13
C ASN A 139 -14.97 -0.53 15.04
N VAL A 140 -15.03 -1.01 13.79
CA VAL A 140 -15.71 -0.30 12.71
C VAL A 140 -17.21 -0.31 12.99
N LYS A 141 -17.78 0.85 13.25
CA LYS A 141 -19.23 1.03 13.41
C LYS A 141 -19.88 1.09 12.03
N THR A 142 -21.00 0.39 11.83
CA THR A 142 -21.77 0.45 10.57
C THR A 142 -23.24 0.69 10.87
N TRP A 143 -23.91 1.49 10.03
CA TRP A 143 -25.34 1.73 10.14
C TRP A 143 -25.97 2.00 8.76
N LYS A 144 -27.31 1.98 8.74
CA LYS A 144 -28.09 2.39 7.55
C LYS A 144 -28.90 3.64 7.87
N LYS A 145 -28.91 4.58 6.95
CA LYS A 145 -29.72 5.79 7.04
C LYS A 145 -30.15 6.20 5.63
N ASP A 146 -31.44 6.51 5.46
CA ASP A 146 -32.04 6.98 4.21
C ASP A 146 -31.72 6.08 2.99
N GLY A 147 -31.65 4.75 3.23
CA GLY A 147 -31.36 3.75 2.20
C GLY A 147 -29.88 3.56 1.89
N ALA A 148 -28.98 4.39 2.41
CA ALA A 148 -27.53 4.25 2.25
C ALA A 148 -26.87 3.53 3.43
N GLU A 149 -25.76 2.85 3.16
CA GLU A 149 -24.91 2.23 4.18
C GLU A 149 -23.75 3.17 4.53
N TYR A 150 -23.52 3.35 5.84
CA TYR A 150 -22.46 4.16 6.40
C TYR A 150 -21.53 3.33 7.27
N ALA A 151 -20.31 3.82 7.43
CA ALA A 151 -19.35 3.29 8.39
C ALA A 151 -18.58 4.43 9.05
N SER A 152 -18.15 4.23 10.31
CA SER A 152 -17.15 5.08 10.93
C SER A 152 -16.04 4.25 11.56
N LEU A 153 -14.84 4.83 11.55
CA LEU A 153 -13.66 4.29 12.24
C LEU A 153 -12.66 5.41 12.47
N VAL A 154 -11.80 5.19 13.45
CA VAL A 154 -10.72 6.14 13.77
C VAL A 154 -9.43 5.69 13.13
N MET A 155 -8.71 6.65 12.56
CA MET A 155 -7.30 6.52 12.21
C MET A 155 -6.50 7.49 13.07
N TYR A 156 -5.43 7.01 13.69
CA TYR A 156 -4.45 7.90 14.30
C TYR A 156 -3.16 7.87 13.49
N TYR A 157 -2.46 8.98 13.49
CA TYR A 157 -1.11 9.11 12.95
C TYR A 157 -0.23 9.88 13.91
N SER A 158 1.04 9.52 13.91
CA SER A 158 2.03 10.16 14.76
C SER A 158 2.92 11.06 13.93
N LEU A 159 3.13 12.27 14.43
CA LEU A 159 4.01 13.28 13.88
C LEU A 159 5.16 13.51 14.85
N ARG A 160 6.37 13.60 14.34
CA ARG A 160 7.56 13.94 15.12
C ARG A 160 8.12 15.27 14.64
N THR A 161 8.37 16.15 15.58
CA THR A 161 9.01 17.44 15.38
C THR A 161 10.20 17.57 16.35
N ASP A 162 10.92 18.65 16.28
CA ASP A 162 11.99 18.97 17.26
C ASP A 162 11.44 19.11 18.70
N ALA A 163 10.18 19.44 18.86
CA ALA A 163 9.50 19.58 20.16
C ALA A 163 9.05 18.23 20.76
N GLY A 164 9.06 17.14 19.99
CA GLY A 164 8.64 15.81 20.43
C GLY A 164 7.73 15.08 19.46
N VAL A 165 7.07 14.04 19.97
CA VAL A 165 6.12 13.22 19.20
C VAL A 165 4.70 13.53 19.66
N GLY A 166 3.84 13.88 18.70
CA GLY A 166 2.40 14.06 18.88
C GLY A 166 1.61 12.98 18.14
N ALA A 167 0.43 12.68 18.62
CA ALA A 167 -0.52 11.79 17.93
C ALA A 167 -1.79 12.58 17.61
N ASN A 168 -2.26 12.48 16.37
CA ASN A 168 -3.52 13.04 15.92
C ASN A 168 -4.50 11.90 15.63
N TYR A 169 -5.75 12.09 16.04
CA TYR A 169 -6.82 11.12 15.85
C TYR A 169 -7.88 11.74 14.95
N ASN A 170 -8.23 11.02 13.88
CA ASN A 170 -9.29 11.43 12.97
C ASN A 170 -10.35 10.35 12.89
N GLU A 171 -11.59 10.70 13.17
CA GLU A 171 -12.73 9.85 12.90
C GLU A 171 -13.17 10.06 11.45
N PHE A 172 -13.12 8.99 10.67
CA PHE A 172 -13.57 8.95 9.28
C PHE A 172 -15.00 8.46 9.21
N ILE A 173 -15.83 9.14 8.43
CA ILE A 173 -17.15 8.70 8.04
C ILE A 173 -17.09 8.29 6.57
N LEU A 174 -17.58 7.09 6.26
CA LEU A 174 -17.67 6.57 4.91
C LEU A 174 -19.12 6.26 4.56
N ARG A 175 -19.44 6.34 3.29
CA ARG A 175 -20.72 5.91 2.70
C ARG A 175 -20.44 4.98 1.54
N LYS A 176 -21.32 3.97 1.34
CA LYS A 176 -21.30 3.17 0.11
C LYS A 176 -21.91 3.94 -1.04
N ASP A 177 -21.22 3.95 -2.17
CA ASP A 177 -21.74 4.48 -3.42
C ASP A 177 -22.65 3.46 -4.16
N GLU A 178 -23.20 3.86 -5.28
CA GLU A 178 -24.07 3.02 -6.14
C GLU A 178 -23.34 1.77 -6.69
N GLN A 179 -22.01 1.78 -6.71
CA GLN A 179 -21.17 0.66 -7.13
C GLN A 179 -20.75 -0.24 -5.95
N ASN A 180 -21.34 -0.05 -4.76
CA ASN A 180 -20.99 -0.73 -3.51
C ASN A 180 -19.54 -0.49 -3.03
N LYS A 181 -18.89 0.59 -3.49
CA LYS A 181 -17.57 1.01 -3.02
C LYS A 181 -17.73 1.92 -1.81
N TRP A 182 -16.94 1.68 -0.77
CA TRP A 182 -16.88 2.57 0.39
C TRP A 182 -16.12 3.85 0.04
N LYS A 183 -16.77 5.00 0.15
CA LYS A 183 -16.22 6.32 -0.15
C LYS A 183 -16.13 7.17 1.11
N ILE A 184 -15.05 7.92 1.27
CA ILE A 184 -14.85 8.84 2.39
C ILE A 184 -15.79 10.03 2.21
N LEU A 185 -16.76 10.16 3.11
CA LEU A 185 -17.70 11.29 3.14
C LEU A 185 -17.10 12.50 3.86
N GLY A 186 -16.19 12.26 4.80
CA GLY A 186 -15.48 13.28 5.55
C GLY A 186 -14.72 12.68 6.72
N TRP A 187 -13.99 13.54 7.42
CA TRP A 187 -13.35 13.22 8.69
C TRP A 187 -13.35 14.43 9.62
N ARG A 188 -13.24 14.17 10.90
CA ARG A 188 -13.05 15.19 11.93
C ARG A 188 -11.90 14.78 12.85
N GLU A 189 -11.23 15.77 13.39
CA GLU A 189 -10.30 15.54 14.49
C GLU A 189 -11.08 15.10 15.73
N THR A 190 -10.52 14.18 16.48
CA THR A 190 -11.12 13.64 17.70
C THR A 190 -10.04 13.38 18.74
N THR A 191 -10.44 13.03 19.94
CA THR A 191 -9.53 12.68 21.04
C THR A 191 -9.88 11.30 21.60
N PRO A 192 -8.92 10.59 22.24
CA PRO A 192 -9.22 9.34 22.92
C PRO A 192 -10.37 9.41 23.92
N GLN A 193 -10.52 10.55 24.60
CA GLN A 193 -11.57 10.79 25.58
C GLN A 193 -12.96 10.88 24.94
N GLU A 194 -13.07 11.48 23.76
CA GLU A 194 -14.35 11.56 23.02
C GLU A 194 -14.78 10.20 22.49
N LEU A 195 -13.82 9.32 22.19
CA LEU A 195 -14.08 7.95 21.69
C LEU A 195 -14.58 7.00 22.78
N GLU A 196 -14.31 7.29 24.07
CA GLU A 196 -14.76 6.46 25.20
C GLU A 196 -16.20 6.81 25.65
N ILE A 197 -16.77 7.91 25.19
CA ILE A 197 -18.08 8.43 25.61
C ILE A 197 -19.22 7.99 24.67
N GLU A 198 -18.93 7.49 23.48
CA GLU A 198 -19.90 6.97 22.50
C GLU A 198 -20.02 5.43 22.58
#